data_9618ae2f23d04db72542c2b81c9960dd
#
_entry.id   9618ae2f23d04db72542c2b81c9960dd
#
_cell.length_a   1.000
_cell.length_b   1.000
_cell.length_c   1.000
_cell.angle_alpha   90.00
_cell.angle_beta   90.00
_cell.angle_gamma   90.00
#
_symmetry.space_group_name_H-M   'P 1'
#
loop_
_entity.id
_entity.type
_entity.pdbx_description
1 polymer ?
#
loop_
_entity_poly.entity_id
_entity_poly.type
_entity_poly.pdbx_seq_one_letter_code
_entity_poly.pdbx_strand_id
1 'polypeptide(L)'
;ASPFTTTTAINGTPFPIHAEWGIPPAIFEGTLAHLDADGFRRFDRRMCGDRATLQRYQQLRPIPDPDKAEELRALHQAIGTTEIDPQQATAFWKRAIISSADRIFPTANQQTYWTGKAEIHAIEASHLPFYHPELTASVWR
;
A
#
# COMPACT_ATOMS: atom_id res chain seq x y z
N ALA A 1 5.67 26.88 -0.22
CA ALA A 1 6.65 25.90 -0.71
C ALA A 1 6.71 24.70 0.24
N SER A 2 6.78 23.49 -0.29
CA SER A 2 6.95 22.28 0.52
C SER A 2 8.34 22.30 1.18
N PRO A 3 8.46 21.95 2.48
CA PRO A 3 9.77 21.80 3.13
C PRO A 3 10.54 20.56 2.63
N PHE A 4 9.90 19.70 1.83
CA PHE A 4 10.50 18.49 1.31
C PHE A 4 11.01 18.69 -0.11
N THR A 5 12.22 18.20 -0.39
CA THR A 5 12.81 18.20 -1.74
C THR A 5 12.29 17.06 -2.60
N THR A 6 11.97 15.92 -1.98
CA THR A 6 11.43 14.74 -2.64
C THR A 6 10.32 14.13 -1.79
N THR A 7 9.26 13.67 -2.45
CA THR A 7 8.13 12.99 -1.84
C THR A 7 7.82 11.74 -2.65
N THR A 8 7.83 10.58 -2.00
CA THR A 8 7.69 9.28 -2.67
C THR A 8 6.53 8.50 -2.08
N ALA A 9 5.56 8.13 -2.92
CA ALA A 9 4.53 7.16 -2.58
C ALA A 9 5.04 5.75 -2.85
N ILE A 10 4.77 4.82 -1.96
CA ILE A 10 5.20 3.42 -2.07
C ILE A 10 3.98 2.52 -1.98
N ASN A 11 3.72 1.78 -3.05
CA ASN A 11 2.66 0.77 -3.13
C ASN A 11 1.28 1.27 -2.68
N GLY A 12 0.88 2.42 -3.16
CA GLY A 12 -0.43 2.98 -2.87
C GLY A 12 -0.74 4.24 -3.67
N THR A 13 -1.96 4.70 -3.50
CA THR A 13 -2.46 5.98 -4.02
C THR A 13 -3.24 6.71 -2.93
N PRO A 14 -3.58 7.98 -3.11
CA PRO A 14 -4.49 8.68 -2.19
C PRO A 14 -5.92 8.10 -2.12
N PHE A 15 -6.24 7.14 -2.98
CA PHE A 15 -7.56 6.49 -3.04
C PHE A 15 -7.43 5.01 -2.68
N PRO A 16 -7.28 4.65 -1.40
CA PRO A 16 -7.01 3.28 -0.98
C PRO A 16 -8.18 2.31 -1.24
N ILE A 17 -9.41 2.81 -1.28
CA ILE A 17 -10.60 2.02 -1.61
C ILE A 17 -11.25 2.63 -2.85
N HIS A 18 -10.92 2.10 -4.01
CA HIS A 18 -11.39 2.62 -5.30
C HIS A 18 -11.26 1.55 -6.38
N ALA A 19 -12.27 1.43 -7.24
CA ALA A 19 -12.31 0.39 -8.27
C ALA A 19 -11.14 0.47 -9.27
N GLU A 20 -10.72 1.68 -9.64
CA GLU A 20 -9.73 1.91 -10.69
C GLU A 20 -8.38 2.40 -10.16
N TRP A 21 -8.33 3.00 -8.96
CA TRP A 21 -7.14 3.67 -8.42
C TRP A 21 -6.65 3.10 -7.10
N GLY A 22 -7.38 2.16 -6.53
CA GLY A 22 -7.07 1.58 -5.24
C GLY A 22 -7.40 0.10 -5.15
N ILE A 23 -7.64 -0.35 -3.94
CA ILE A 23 -8.16 -1.69 -3.68
C ILE A 23 -9.65 -1.65 -4.05
N PRO A 24 -10.13 -2.52 -4.95
CA PRO A 24 -11.54 -2.57 -5.28
C PRO A 24 -12.42 -2.74 -4.03
N PRO A 25 -13.54 -2.01 -3.91
CA PRO A 25 -14.38 -2.04 -2.70
C PRO A 25 -14.77 -3.44 -2.25
N ALA A 26 -15.18 -4.31 -3.17
CA ALA A 26 -15.56 -5.68 -2.83
C ALA A 26 -14.40 -6.51 -2.25
N ILE A 27 -13.17 -6.27 -2.70
CA ILE A 27 -11.96 -6.92 -2.18
C ILE A 27 -11.64 -6.41 -0.77
N PHE A 28 -11.74 -5.11 -0.55
CA PHE A 28 -11.52 -4.52 0.77
C PHE A 28 -12.57 -5.00 1.77
N GLU A 29 -13.82 -5.03 1.40
CA GLU A 29 -14.93 -5.55 2.21
C GLU A 29 -14.75 -7.04 2.52
N GLY A 30 -14.27 -7.83 1.56
CA GLY A 30 -13.92 -9.23 1.76
C GLY A 30 -12.82 -9.40 2.82
N THR A 31 -11.84 -8.52 2.85
CA THR A 31 -10.81 -8.50 3.90
C THR A 31 -11.43 -8.15 5.27
N LEU A 32 -12.28 -7.13 5.32
CA LEU A 32 -12.98 -6.75 6.57
C LEU A 32 -13.86 -7.87 7.14
N ALA A 33 -14.44 -8.70 6.28
CA ALA A 33 -15.28 -9.83 6.70
C ALA A 33 -14.49 -10.99 7.34
N HIS A 34 -13.17 -11.02 7.19
CA HIS A 34 -12.29 -12.11 7.65
C HIS A 34 -11.14 -11.59 8.53
N LEU A 35 -11.45 -10.71 9.47
CA LEU A 35 -10.47 -10.14 10.41
C LEU A 35 -10.28 -11.01 11.65
N ASP A 36 -10.10 -12.30 11.44
CA ASP A 36 -9.70 -13.29 12.44
C ASP A 36 -8.22 -13.69 12.26
N ALA A 37 -7.73 -14.57 13.14
CA ALA A 37 -6.33 -15.00 13.09
C ALA A 37 -5.96 -15.66 11.74
N ASP A 38 -6.86 -16.43 11.13
CA ASP A 38 -6.62 -17.04 9.82
C ASP A 38 -6.65 -16.02 8.69
N GLY A 39 -7.56 -15.06 8.74
CA GLY A 39 -7.63 -13.96 7.79
C GLY A 39 -6.36 -13.10 7.81
N PHE A 40 -5.86 -12.76 8.98
CA PHE A 40 -4.60 -12.03 9.12
C PHE A 40 -3.39 -12.81 8.61
N ARG A 41 -3.33 -14.12 8.86
CA ARG A 41 -2.26 -14.96 8.30
C ARG A 41 -2.28 -14.97 6.78
N ARG A 42 -3.46 -15.09 6.18
CA ARG A 42 -3.61 -15.00 4.70
C ARG A 42 -3.22 -13.62 4.17
N PHE A 43 -3.60 -12.57 4.86
CA PHE A 43 -3.23 -11.20 4.52
C PHE A 43 -1.71 -11.01 4.55
N ASP A 44 -1.05 -11.42 5.63
CA ASP A 44 0.40 -11.32 5.78
C ASP A 44 1.16 -12.07 4.67
N ARG A 45 0.66 -13.24 4.26
CA ARG A 45 1.25 -14.00 3.14
C ARG A 45 1.14 -13.24 1.81
N ARG A 46 0.00 -12.62 1.54
CA ARG A 46 -0.18 -11.81 0.33
C ARG A 46 0.67 -10.55 0.36
N MET A 47 0.74 -9.89 1.49
CA MET A 47 1.53 -8.68 1.70
C MET A 47 3.02 -8.94 1.49
N CYS A 48 3.53 -10.02 2.04
CA CYS A 48 4.96 -10.37 1.97
C CYS A 48 5.36 -11.03 0.65
N GLY A 49 4.45 -11.77 0.02
CA GLY A 49 4.63 -12.37 -1.31
C GLY A 49 5.46 -13.65 -1.35
N ASP A 50 6.45 -13.80 -0.48
CA ASP A 50 7.31 -14.98 -0.39
C ASP A 50 7.62 -15.36 1.07
N ARG A 51 8.14 -16.59 1.24
CA ARG A 51 8.41 -17.14 2.57
C ARG A 51 9.52 -16.40 3.32
N ALA A 52 10.56 -16.00 2.64
CA ALA A 52 11.71 -15.31 3.26
C ALA A 52 11.29 -13.92 3.78
N THR A 53 10.54 -13.18 3.00
CA THR A 53 9.98 -11.89 3.40
C THR A 53 9.02 -12.05 4.58
N LEU A 54 8.15 -13.06 4.55
CA LEU A 54 7.22 -13.34 5.65
C LEU A 54 7.96 -13.66 6.95
N GLN A 55 8.98 -14.51 6.90
CA GLN A 55 9.79 -14.85 8.08
C GLN A 55 10.46 -13.60 8.66
N ARG A 56 11.04 -12.77 7.81
CA ARG A 56 11.69 -11.53 8.24
C ARG A 56 10.69 -10.55 8.85
N TYR A 57 9.53 -10.39 8.24
CA TYR A 57 8.45 -9.57 8.79
C TYR A 57 8.02 -10.05 10.18
N GLN A 58 7.81 -11.36 10.35
CA GLN A 58 7.42 -11.94 11.63
C GLN A 58 8.49 -11.75 12.72
N GLN A 59 9.77 -11.82 12.37
CA GLN A 59 10.88 -11.59 13.29
C GLN A 59 11.01 -10.13 13.72
N LEU A 60 10.76 -9.19 12.81
CA LEU A 60 10.92 -7.76 13.05
C LEU A 60 9.64 -7.09 13.59
N ARG A 61 8.54 -7.80 13.58
CA ARG A 61 7.27 -7.30 14.10
C ARG A 61 7.35 -7.16 15.62
N PRO A 62 7.39 -5.94 16.17
CA PRO A 62 7.76 -5.73 17.57
C PRO A 62 6.67 -6.16 18.55
N ILE A 63 5.39 -6.08 18.15
CA ILE A 63 4.24 -6.41 19.03
C ILE A 63 3.12 -6.93 18.12
N PRO A 64 2.44 -8.03 18.50
CA PRO A 64 1.16 -8.37 17.89
C PRO A 64 0.22 -7.18 18.09
N ASP A 65 -0.22 -6.58 17.01
CA ASP A 65 -1.18 -5.48 17.09
C ASP A 65 -2.59 -6.06 17.16
N PRO A 66 -3.25 -6.05 18.33
CA PRO A 66 -4.60 -6.55 18.46
C PRO A 66 -5.63 -5.68 17.76
N ASP A 67 -5.25 -4.45 17.41
CA ASP A 67 -6.18 -3.43 16.92
C ASP A 67 -6.15 -3.26 15.40
N LYS A 68 -5.43 -4.11 14.66
CA LYS A 68 -5.40 -4.09 13.18
C LYS A 68 -6.80 -4.12 12.56
N ALA A 69 -7.70 -4.90 13.13
CA ALA A 69 -9.08 -4.98 12.68
C ALA A 69 -9.81 -3.66 12.86
N GLU A 70 -9.62 -3.00 13.99
CA GLU A 70 -10.22 -1.70 14.28
C GLU A 70 -9.65 -0.61 13.38
N GLU A 71 -8.34 -0.60 13.15
CA GLU A 71 -7.69 0.33 12.22
C GLU A 71 -8.23 0.21 10.80
N LEU A 72 -8.39 -1.02 10.29
CA LEU A 72 -8.95 -1.25 8.96
C LEU A 72 -10.43 -0.82 8.86
N ARG A 73 -11.22 -1.06 9.90
CA ARG A 73 -12.62 -0.58 9.94
C ARG A 73 -12.68 0.93 10.00
N ALA A 74 -11.83 1.57 10.79
CA ALA A 74 -11.75 3.02 10.89
C ALA A 74 -11.33 3.65 9.56
N LEU A 75 -10.36 3.06 8.86
CA LEU A 75 -9.98 3.49 7.52
C LEU A 75 -11.14 3.38 6.52
N HIS A 76 -11.84 2.26 6.52
CA HIS A 76 -13.01 2.06 5.67
C HIS A 76 -14.09 3.12 5.90
N GLN A 77 -14.37 3.42 7.17
CA GLN A 77 -15.34 4.45 7.54
C GLN A 77 -14.88 5.85 7.13
N ALA A 78 -13.61 6.18 7.38
CA ALA A 78 -13.05 7.49 7.03
C ALA A 78 -13.08 7.74 5.52
N ILE A 79 -12.72 6.76 4.71
CA ILE A 79 -12.77 6.86 3.25
C ILE A 79 -14.21 7.04 2.75
N GLY A 80 -15.18 6.37 3.35
CA GLY A 80 -16.60 6.51 2.98
C GLY A 80 -17.21 7.87 3.33
N THR A 81 -16.59 8.65 4.22
CA THR A 81 -17.09 9.93 4.72
C THR A 81 -16.25 11.14 4.33
N THR A 82 -15.08 10.93 3.73
CA THR A 82 -14.14 11.99 3.38
C THR A 82 -14.09 12.18 1.87
N GLU A 83 -14.35 13.40 1.41
CA GLU A 83 -14.08 13.76 0.01
C GLU A 83 -12.59 14.07 -0.16
N ILE A 84 -11.98 13.41 -1.12
CA ILE A 84 -10.57 13.61 -1.48
C ILE A 84 -10.53 14.34 -2.81
N ASP A 85 -9.95 15.55 -2.82
CA ASP A 85 -9.66 16.26 -4.06
C ASP A 85 -8.44 15.61 -4.74
N PRO A 86 -8.62 15.00 -5.93
CA PRO A 86 -7.52 14.33 -6.62
C PRO A 86 -6.34 15.25 -6.93
N GLN A 87 -6.59 16.50 -7.25
CA GLN A 87 -5.51 17.44 -7.59
C GLN A 87 -4.66 17.77 -6.38
N GLN A 88 -5.27 18.08 -5.26
CA GLN A 88 -4.55 18.38 -4.02
C GLN A 88 -3.82 17.15 -3.48
N ALA A 89 -4.48 15.99 -3.48
CA ALA A 89 -3.90 14.74 -3.02
C ALA A 89 -2.69 14.31 -3.86
N THR A 90 -2.67 14.64 -5.15
CA THR A 90 -1.62 14.25 -6.09
C THR A 90 -0.44 15.21 -6.11
N ALA A 91 -0.70 16.50 -5.97
CA ALA A 91 0.31 17.56 -6.16
C ALA A 91 1.52 17.45 -5.23
N PHE A 92 1.34 16.83 -4.07
CA PHE A 92 2.40 16.62 -3.09
C PHE A 92 3.43 15.58 -3.56
N TRP A 93 3.00 14.55 -4.30
CA TRP A 93 3.84 13.41 -4.64
C TRP A 93 4.63 13.63 -5.93
N LYS A 94 5.94 13.43 -5.87
CA LYS A 94 6.85 13.58 -7.02
C LYS A 94 7.21 12.24 -7.66
N ARG A 95 7.25 11.18 -6.85
CA ARG A 95 7.62 9.83 -7.28
C ARG A 95 6.62 8.82 -6.74
N ALA A 96 6.38 7.76 -7.51
CA ALA A 96 5.63 6.58 -7.09
C ALA A 96 6.45 5.32 -7.35
N ILE A 97 6.71 4.56 -6.31
CA ILE A 97 7.31 3.23 -6.41
C ILE A 97 6.19 2.21 -6.43
N ILE A 98 6.19 1.38 -7.47
CA ILE A 98 5.14 0.39 -7.69
C ILE A 98 5.77 -1.00 -7.77
N SER A 99 5.36 -1.89 -6.87
CA SER A 99 5.78 -3.29 -6.88
C SER A 99 5.00 -4.08 -7.91
N SER A 100 5.70 -4.83 -8.76
CA SER A 100 5.09 -5.60 -9.84
C SER A 100 4.28 -6.81 -9.36
N ALA A 101 4.55 -7.31 -8.16
CA ALA A 101 3.88 -8.44 -7.54
C ALA A 101 3.05 -8.05 -6.30
N ASP A 102 2.53 -6.82 -6.27
CA ASP A 102 1.66 -6.36 -5.19
C ASP A 102 0.30 -7.07 -5.26
N ARG A 103 0.01 -7.87 -4.24
CA ARG A 103 -1.25 -8.62 -4.11
C ARG A 103 -2.23 -7.99 -3.12
N ILE A 104 -1.91 -6.83 -2.59
CA ILE A 104 -2.78 -6.06 -1.68
C ILE A 104 -3.38 -4.88 -2.43
N PHE A 105 -2.52 -4.01 -2.94
CA PHE A 105 -2.91 -2.84 -3.71
C PHE A 105 -2.60 -3.09 -5.19
N PRO A 106 -3.60 -3.27 -6.06
CA PRO A 106 -3.37 -3.73 -7.42
C PRO A 106 -2.37 -2.88 -8.19
N THR A 107 -1.33 -3.51 -8.69
CA THR A 107 -0.27 -2.86 -9.50
C THR A 107 -0.85 -2.06 -10.66
N ALA A 108 -1.81 -2.62 -11.38
CA ALA A 108 -2.46 -1.95 -12.51
C ALA A 108 -3.19 -0.67 -12.09
N ASN A 109 -3.86 -0.68 -10.93
CA ASN A 109 -4.57 0.49 -10.42
C ASN A 109 -3.60 1.58 -9.98
N GLN A 110 -2.47 1.22 -9.39
CA GLN A 110 -1.41 2.17 -9.07
C GLN A 110 -0.84 2.82 -10.32
N GLN A 111 -0.54 2.03 -11.34
CA GLN A 111 -0.04 2.53 -12.63
C GLN A 111 -1.05 3.45 -13.32
N THR A 112 -2.32 3.07 -13.33
CA THR A 112 -3.40 3.89 -13.89
C THR A 112 -3.48 5.24 -13.19
N TYR A 113 -3.37 5.25 -11.87
CA TYR A 113 -3.44 6.51 -11.11
C TYR A 113 -2.23 7.42 -11.35
N TRP A 114 -1.00 6.87 -11.24
CA TRP A 114 0.21 7.67 -11.25
C TRP A 114 0.69 8.10 -12.64
N THR A 115 0.24 7.42 -13.70
CA THR A 115 0.63 7.76 -15.07
C THR A 115 0.27 9.22 -15.38
N GLY A 116 1.28 10.01 -15.76
CA GLY A 116 1.13 11.44 -16.03
C GLY A 116 1.04 12.35 -14.79
N LYS A 117 1.15 11.79 -13.58
CA LYS A 117 1.03 12.55 -12.31
C LYS A 117 2.30 12.55 -11.48
N ALA A 118 3.05 11.46 -11.51
CA ALA A 118 4.32 11.33 -10.80
C ALA A 118 5.31 10.50 -11.62
N GLU A 119 6.59 10.58 -11.28
CA GLU A 119 7.60 9.70 -11.86
C GLU A 119 7.41 8.29 -11.31
N ILE A 120 7.10 7.33 -12.19
CA ILE A 120 6.89 5.94 -11.81
C ILE A 120 8.22 5.19 -11.82
N HIS A 121 8.51 4.50 -10.71
CA HIS A 121 9.63 3.58 -10.58
C HIS A 121 9.10 2.20 -10.21
N ALA A 122 9.12 1.27 -11.19
CA ALA A 122 8.66 -0.10 -10.98
C ALA A 122 9.79 -0.97 -10.40
N ILE A 123 9.46 -1.80 -9.41
CA ILE A 123 10.38 -2.77 -8.82
C ILE A 123 9.74 -4.17 -8.80
N GLU A 124 10.57 -5.20 -8.86
CA GLU A 124 10.11 -6.58 -8.72
C GLU A 124 10.01 -6.97 -7.25
N ALA A 125 8.91 -6.59 -6.60
CA ALA A 125 8.70 -6.82 -5.19
C ALA A 125 7.20 -7.08 -4.90
N SER A 126 6.92 -7.47 -3.66
CA SER A 126 5.57 -7.57 -3.10
C SER A 126 5.07 -6.23 -2.56
N HIS A 127 3.89 -6.24 -1.94
CA HIS A 127 3.33 -5.05 -1.28
C HIS A 127 4.23 -4.52 -0.15
N LEU A 128 4.94 -5.39 0.56
CA LEU A 128 5.93 -5.04 1.58
C LEU A 128 7.34 -5.07 0.96
N PRO A 129 7.82 -3.97 0.34
CA PRO A 129 9.06 -3.99 -0.44
C PRO A 129 10.28 -3.54 0.36
N PHE A 130 10.15 -3.27 1.65
CA PHE A 130 11.15 -2.59 2.47
C PHE A 130 12.45 -3.38 2.68
N TYR A 131 12.44 -4.68 2.40
CA TYR A 131 13.62 -5.53 2.43
C TYR A 131 14.27 -5.71 1.06
N HIS A 132 13.67 -5.11 0.02
CA HIS A 132 14.18 -5.24 -1.33
C HIS A 132 15.34 -4.27 -1.58
N PRO A 133 16.47 -4.73 -2.15
CA PRO A 133 17.65 -3.87 -2.36
C PRO A 133 17.37 -2.67 -3.25
N GLU A 134 16.55 -2.81 -4.28
CA GLU A 134 16.19 -1.70 -5.19
C GLU A 134 15.44 -0.59 -4.47
N LEU A 135 14.57 -0.92 -3.53
CA LEU A 135 13.88 0.08 -2.74
C LEU A 135 14.87 0.87 -1.88
N THR A 136 15.73 0.17 -1.16
CA THR A 136 16.75 0.80 -0.30
C THR A 136 17.63 1.74 -1.10
N ALA A 137 18.05 1.33 -2.30
CA ALA A 137 18.85 2.15 -3.19
C ALA A 137 18.09 3.36 -3.76
N SER A 138 16.78 3.26 -3.97
CA SER A 138 15.97 4.27 -4.64
C SER A 138 15.39 5.32 -3.70
N VAL A 139 15.02 4.93 -2.48
CA VAL A 139 14.30 5.80 -1.53
C VAL A 139 15.24 6.67 -0.72
N TRP A 140 16.42 6.20 -0.40
CA TRP A 140 17.35 6.86 0.51
C TRP A 140 18.46 7.67 -0.20
N ARG A 141 18.28 7.90 -1.48
CA ARG A 141 19.22 8.72 -2.28
C ARG A 141 18.69 10.09 -2.62
#